data_82317397793eda42ac69736f738b847b
#
_entry.id   82317397793eda42ac69736f738b847b
#
_cell.length_a   1.000
_cell.length_b   1.000
_cell.length_c   1.000
_cell.angle_alpha   90.00
_cell.angle_beta   90.00
_cell.angle_gamma   90.00
#
_symmetry.space_group_name_H-M   'P 1'
#
loop_
_entity.id
_entity.type
_entity.pdbx_description
1 polymer ?
#
loop_
_entity_poly.entity_id
_entity_poly.type
_entity_poly.pdbx_seq_one_letter_code
_entity_poly.pdbx_strand_id
1 'polypeptide(L)'
;MNQNHQLEKLFNLPEQELPVATPDIVHSIVEQEKAIEIQSDMQQRVETALPQVTGIQFHDGDMDDIAAEAMQTYKDIKDLAMNVEARHAAELLSVAAGLLQTALEAKTKKTDTKLRTVSLQLQALRTQAKQVQNGVIETQGTVIGNRNQIMASIKQG
;
A
#
# COMPACT_ATOMS: atom_id res chain seq x y z
N MET A 1 32.93 33.94 -11.92
CA MET A 1 33.96 33.68 -10.85
C MET A 1 33.22 33.84 -9.52
N ASN A 2 33.02 32.74 -8.80
CA ASN A 2 32.21 32.73 -7.57
C ASN A 2 32.96 33.45 -6.43
N GLN A 3 32.34 34.48 -5.86
CA GLN A 3 32.91 35.25 -4.74
C GLN A 3 33.15 34.37 -3.49
N ASN A 4 32.42 33.28 -3.33
CA ASN A 4 32.58 32.32 -2.23
C ASN A 4 33.91 31.58 -2.25
N HIS A 5 34.45 31.27 -3.43
CA HIS A 5 35.77 30.59 -3.60
C HIS A 5 36.95 31.45 -3.14
N GLN A 6 36.80 32.77 -3.14
CA GLN A 6 37.83 33.69 -2.66
C GLN A 6 37.87 33.77 -1.12
N LEU A 7 36.70 33.63 -0.48
CA LEU A 7 36.61 33.64 0.97
C LEU A 7 37.13 32.33 1.60
N GLU A 8 36.87 31.18 0.95
CA GLU A 8 37.41 29.89 1.38
C GLU A 8 38.94 29.85 1.35
N LYS A 9 39.54 30.41 0.31
CA LYS A 9 41.01 30.53 0.22
C LYS A 9 41.58 31.49 1.27
N LEU A 10 40.86 32.58 1.60
CA LEU A 10 41.30 33.55 2.58
C LEU A 10 41.32 33.00 4.00
N PHE A 11 40.38 32.11 4.34
CA PHE A 11 40.22 31.51 5.65
C PHE A 11 40.81 30.11 5.78
N ASN A 12 41.53 29.64 4.74
CA ASN A 12 42.13 28.30 4.72
C ASN A 12 41.16 27.17 5.13
N LEU A 13 39.87 27.33 4.75
CA LEU A 13 38.84 26.31 4.98
C LEU A 13 39.08 25.15 4.01
N PRO A 14 38.93 23.90 4.46
CA PRO A 14 38.96 22.76 3.56
C PRO A 14 37.95 22.97 2.45
N GLU A 15 38.36 22.76 1.20
CA GLU A 15 37.48 22.80 0.04
C GLU A 15 36.38 21.75 0.26
N GLN A 16 35.18 22.19 0.69
CA GLN A 16 34.05 21.31 0.82
C GLN A 16 33.63 20.95 -0.60
N GLU A 17 33.91 19.71 -0.99
CA GLU A 17 33.27 19.11 -2.16
C GLU A 17 31.76 19.26 -1.98
N LEU A 18 31.15 20.12 -2.79
CA LEU A 18 29.70 20.30 -2.82
C LEU A 18 29.08 18.94 -3.04
N PRO A 19 28.14 18.49 -2.19
CA PRO A 19 27.41 17.28 -2.45
C PRO A 19 26.62 17.49 -3.75
N VAL A 20 27.22 17.08 -4.85
CA VAL A 20 26.51 16.95 -6.12
C VAL A 20 25.44 15.89 -5.88
N ALA A 21 24.19 16.16 -6.27
CA ALA A 21 23.14 15.16 -6.24
C ALA A 21 23.70 13.90 -6.89
N THR A 22 23.98 12.88 -6.09
CA THR A 22 24.63 11.68 -6.59
C THR A 22 23.71 11.07 -7.63
N PRO A 23 24.22 10.55 -8.77
CA PRO A 23 23.41 9.90 -9.80
C PRO A 23 22.48 8.85 -9.19
N ASP A 24 22.85 8.27 -8.06
CA ASP A 24 22.05 7.29 -7.31
C ASP A 24 20.74 7.87 -6.76
N ILE A 25 20.71 9.11 -6.25
CA ILE A 25 19.49 9.74 -5.74
C ILE A 25 18.51 10.01 -6.88
N VAL A 26 19.01 10.54 -8.00
CA VAL A 26 18.18 10.82 -9.17
C VAL A 26 17.61 9.52 -9.76
N HIS A 27 18.42 8.46 -9.82
CA HIS A 27 17.97 7.14 -10.28
C HIS A 27 16.90 6.56 -9.36
N SER A 28 17.10 6.65 -8.04
CA SER A 28 16.14 6.20 -7.04
C SER A 28 14.79 6.93 -7.17
N ILE A 29 14.78 8.24 -7.40
CA ILE A 29 13.55 9.03 -7.60
C ILE A 29 12.81 8.55 -8.85
N VAL A 30 13.49 8.34 -9.97
CA VAL A 30 12.89 7.88 -11.22
C VAL A 30 12.29 6.47 -11.06
N GLU A 31 12.96 5.58 -10.35
CA GLU A 31 12.43 4.24 -10.05
C GLU A 31 11.20 4.29 -9.16
N GLN A 32 11.20 5.15 -8.14
CA GLN A 32 10.05 5.33 -7.25
C GLN A 32 8.86 5.97 -7.95
N GLU A 33 9.06 6.96 -8.81
CA GLU A 33 7.99 7.54 -9.65
C GLU A 33 7.32 6.46 -10.51
N LYS A 34 8.10 5.60 -11.18
CA LYS A 34 7.57 4.45 -11.95
C LYS A 34 6.85 3.44 -11.09
N ALA A 35 7.39 3.12 -9.90
CA ALA A 35 6.75 2.19 -8.97
C ALA A 35 5.39 2.71 -8.49
N ILE A 36 5.25 4.02 -8.25
CA ILE A 36 3.97 4.64 -7.87
C ILE A 36 2.95 4.54 -9.01
N GLU A 37 3.38 4.74 -10.26
CA GLU A 37 2.51 4.62 -11.42
C GLU A 37 1.99 3.19 -11.58
N ILE A 38 2.88 2.20 -11.52
CA ILE A 38 2.54 0.77 -11.57
C ILE A 38 1.58 0.40 -10.42
N GLN A 39 1.85 0.86 -9.21
CA GLN A 39 1.01 0.59 -8.05
C GLN A 39 -0.38 1.23 -8.19
N SER A 40 -0.47 2.41 -8.78
CA SER A 40 -1.73 3.08 -9.07
C SER A 40 -2.58 2.30 -10.08
N ASP A 41 -1.97 1.77 -11.14
CA ASP A 41 -2.64 0.93 -12.13
C ASP A 41 -3.11 -0.40 -11.52
N MET A 42 -2.27 -1.05 -10.71
CA MET A 42 -2.66 -2.26 -9.97
C MET A 42 -3.82 -2.00 -9.03
N GLN A 43 -3.81 -0.89 -8.30
CA GLN A 43 -4.88 -0.50 -7.39
C GLN A 43 -6.20 -0.34 -8.16
N GLN A 44 -6.20 0.34 -9.29
CA GLN A 44 -7.39 0.53 -10.13
C GLN A 44 -7.94 -0.81 -10.64
N ARG A 45 -7.06 -1.73 -11.05
CA ARG A 45 -7.46 -3.08 -11.47
C ARG A 45 -8.09 -3.87 -10.32
N VAL A 46 -7.51 -3.80 -9.13
CA VAL A 46 -8.05 -4.44 -7.92
C VAL A 46 -9.41 -3.86 -7.56
N GLU A 47 -9.58 -2.54 -7.61
CA GLU A 47 -10.86 -1.87 -7.34
C GLU A 47 -11.95 -2.25 -8.33
N THR A 48 -11.58 -2.43 -9.61
CA THR A 48 -12.53 -2.83 -10.65
C THR A 48 -12.91 -4.31 -10.56
N ALA A 49 -11.98 -5.17 -10.17
CA ALA A 49 -12.16 -6.62 -10.15
C ALA A 49 -12.81 -7.15 -8.87
N LEU A 50 -12.69 -6.43 -7.75
CA LEU A 50 -13.18 -6.89 -6.46
C LEU A 50 -14.53 -6.23 -6.12
N PRO A 51 -15.49 -7.00 -5.54
CA PRO A 51 -16.72 -6.44 -5.03
C PRO A 51 -16.39 -5.42 -3.92
N GLN A 52 -17.22 -4.38 -3.81
CA GLN A 52 -17.07 -3.37 -2.76
C GLN A 52 -17.04 -4.03 -1.38
N VAL A 53 -15.91 -3.89 -0.72
CA VAL A 53 -15.74 -4.42 0.63
C VAL A 53 -16.25 -3.38 1.61
N THR A 54 -17.37 -3.65 2.25
CA THR A 54 -17.94 -2.77 3.27
C THR A 54 -17.07 -2.75 4.53
N GLY A 55 -16.80 -1.56 5.07
CA GLY A 55 -16.08 -1.37 6.33
C GLY A 55 -14.62 -0.93 6.22
N ILE A 56 -14.03 -0.91 5.03
CA ILE A 56 -12.63 -0.44 4.82
C ILE A 56 -12.59 1.00 4.31
N GLN A 57 -13.72 1.57 3.92
CA GLN A 57 -13.79 2.86 3.23
C GLN A 57 -13.05 4.00 3.95
N PHE A 58 -13.10 4.04 5.29
CA PHE A 58 -12.38 5.06 6.07
C PHE A 58 -10.87 4.89 5.96
N HIS A 59 -10.37 3.67 6.12
CA HIS A 59 -8.94 3.39 6.02
C HIS A 59 -8.40 3.64 4.60
N ASP A 60 -9.21 3.36 3.59
CA ASP A 60 -8.87 3.64 2.19
C ASP A 60 -8.74 5.14 1.94
N GLY A 61 -9.66 5.96 2.49
CA GLY A 61 -9.59 7.42 2.42
C GLY A 61 -8.33 7.96 3.08
N ASP A 62 -8.03 7.55 4.30
CA ASP A 62 -6.84 7.98 5.03
C ASP A 62 -5.54 7.65 4.26
N MET A 63 -5.46 6.48 3.62
CA MET A 63 -4.29 6.10 2.83
C MET A 63 -4.19 6.91 1.53
N ASP A 64 -5.30 7.24 0.90
CA ASP A 64 -5.33 8.10 -0.28
C ASP A 64 -4.92 9.54 0.08
N ASP A 65 -5.38 10.08 1.20
CA ASP A 65 -5.02 11.41 1.67
C ASP A 65 -3.51 11.50 1.98
N ILE A 66 -2.95 10.52 2.69
CA ILE A 66 -1.50 10.43 2.95
C ILE A 66 -0.72 10.38 1.65
N ALA A 67 -1.13 9.55 0.69
CA ALA A 67 -0.45 9.44 -0.58
C ALA A 67 -0.53 10.74 -1.39
N ALA A 68 -1.69 11.42 -1.38
CA ALA A 68 -1.89 12.68 -2.09
C ALA A 68 -1.05 13.81 -1.48
N GLU A 69 -1.03 13.94 -0.15
CA GLU A 69 -0.23 14.94 0.57
C GLU A 69 1.26 14.71 0.35
N ALA A 70 1.72 13.46 0.45
CA ALA A 70 3.12 13.12 0.21
C ALA A 70 3.54 13.44 -1.24
N MET A 71 2.68 13.16 -2.23
CA MET A 71 2.93 13.49 -3.64
C MET A 71 2.93 14.98 -3.92
N GLN A 72 2.06 15.76 -3.26
CA GLN A 72 2.04 17.21 -3.41
C GLN A 72 3.31 17.82 -2.81
N THR A 73 3.65 17.45 -1.58
CA THR A 73 4.86 17.93 -0.91
C THR A 73 6.12 17.52 -1.66
N TYR A 74 6.15 16.33 -2.24
CA TYR A 74 7.23 15.90 -3.13
C TYR A 74 7.44 16.86 -4.31
N LYS A 75 6.36 17.25 -5.00
CA LYS A 75 6.43 18.18 -6.14
C LYS A 75 6.98 19.53 -5.70
N ASP A 76 6.49 20.04 -4.59
CA ASP A 76 6.90 21.34 -4.06
C ASP A 76 8.39 21.34 -3.67
N ILE A 77 8.88 20.26 -3.03
CA ILE A 77 10.30 20.11 -2.68
C ILE A 77 11.16 19.89 -3.92
N LYS A 78 10.70 19.12 -4.90
CA LYS A 78 11.40 18.92 -6.16
C LYS A 78 11.58 20.25 -6.91
N ASP A 79 10.53 21.05 -7.00
CA ASP A 79 10.58 22.37 -7.62
C ASP A 79 11.52 23.32 -6.86
N LEU A 80 11.50 23.28 -5.53
CA LEU A 80 12.43 24.03 -4.70
C LEU A 80 13.87 23.58 -4.93
N ALA A 81 14.13 22.28 -4.99
CA ALA A 81 15.47 21.72 -5.22
C ALA A 81 16.07 22.15 -6.56
N MET A 82 15.24 22.37 -7.58
CA MET A 82 15.69 22.85 -8.90
C MET A 82 16.06 24.34 -8.90
N ASN A 83 15.62 25.10 -7.90
CA ASN A 83 15.82 26.55 -7.82
C ASN A 83 16.84 26.97 -6.76
N VAL A 84 17.36 26.05 -5.96
CA VAL A 84 18.37 26.35 -4.92
C VAL A 84 19.79 26.02 -5.38
N GLU A 85 20.79 26.47 -4.62
CA GLU A 85 22.18 26.13 -4.86
C GLU A 85 22.42 24.62 -4.75
N ALA A 86 23.33 24.09 -5.59
CA ALA A 86 23.57 22.64 -5.72
C ALA A 86 23.88 21.94 -4.39
N ARG A 87 24.51 22.62 -3.42
CA ARG A 87 24.81 22.08 -2.09
C ARG A 87 23.56 21.72 -1.27
N HIS A 88 22.45 22.43 -1.47
CA HIS A 88 21.20 22.18 -0.77
C HIS A 88 20.24 21.32 -1.60
N ALA A 89 20.42 21.29 -2.92
CA ALA A 89 19.60 20.50 -3.81
C ALA A 89 19.66 18.99 -3.48
N ALA A 90 20.85 18.47 -3.14
CA ALA A 90 21.00 17.06 -2.79
C ALA A 90 20.21 16.66 -1.52
N GLU A 91 20.22 17.51 -0.49
CA GLU A 91 19.46 17.28 0.73
C GLU A 91 17.95 17.33 0.45
N LEU A 92 17.49 18.31 -0.30
CA LEU A 92 16.08 18.44 -0.69
C LEU A 92 15.61 17.26 -1.54
N LEU A 93 16.41 16.80 -2.49
CA LEU A 93 16.10 15.61 -3.30
C LEU A 93 16.07 14.34 -2.46
N SER A 94 16.90 14.22 -1.42
CA SER A 94 16.84 13.11 -0.47
C SER A 94 15.53 13.09 0.31
N VAL A 95 15.06 14.27 0.77
CA VAL A 95 13.75 14.40 1.42
C VAL A 95 12.62 14.09 0.44
N ALA A 96 12.72 14.57 -0.79
CA ALA A 96 11.75 14.28 -1.85
C ALA A 96 11.63 12.77 -2.13
N ALA A 97 12.76 12.04 -2.18
CA ALA A 97 12.76 10.58 -2.30
C ALA A 97 12.05 9.90 -1.13
N GLY A 98 12.24 10.38 0.10
CA GLY A 98 11.51 9.88 1.28
C GLY A 98 10.01 10.07 1.18
N LEU A 99 9.54 11.18 0.63
CA LEU A 99 8.11 11.44 0.41
C LEU A 99 7.51 10.52 -0.66
N LEU A 100 8.24 10.25 -1.75
CA LEU A 100 7.81 9.27 -2.74
C LEU A 100 7.70 7.87 -2.14
N GLN A 101 8.63 7.48 -1.28
CA GLN A 101 8.58 6.22 -0.55
C GLN A 101 7.32 6.15 0.33
N THR A 102 7.00 7.22 1.06
CA THR A 102 5.78 7.30 1.88
C THR A 102 4.51 7.16 1.04
N ALA A 103 4.44 7.82 -0.12
CA ALA A 103 3.31 7.71 -1.03
C ALA A 103 3.17 6.28 -1.58
N LEU A 104 4.27 5.64 -1.94
CA LEU A 104 4.29 4.26 -2.42
C LEU A 104 3.82 3.28 -1.33
N GLU A 105 4.31 3.44 -0.10
CA GLU A 105 3.91 2.62 1.05
C GLU A 105 2.43 2.75 1.37
N ALA A 106 1.88 3.97 1.34
CA ALA A 106 0.45 4.20 1.56
C ALA A 106 -0.40 3.48 0.51
N LYS A 107 -0.05 3.59 -0.78
CA LYS A 107 -0.73 2.89 -1.88
C LYS A 107 -0.64 1.37 -1.76
N THR A 108 0.54 0.85 -1.46
CA THR A 108 0.76 -0.59 -1.25
C THR A 108 -0.07 -1.10 -0.08
N LYS A 109 -0.06 -0.39 1.03
CA LYS A 109 -0.79 -0.76 2.24
C LYS A 109 -2.31 -0.76 2.02
N LYS A 110 -2.83 0.19 1.26
CA LYS A 110 -4.24 0.20 0.83
C LYS A 110 -4.59 -1.06 0.05
N THR A 111 -3.78 -1.42 -0.94
CA THR A 111 -3.99 -2.62 -1.78
C THR A 111 -3.91 -3.91 -0.96
N ASP A 112 -2.91 -4.04 -0.10
CA ASP A 112 -2.72 -5.21 0.76
C ASP A 112 -3.88 -5.39 1.74
N THR A 113 -4.36 -4.30 2.32
CA THR A 113 -5.51 -4.34 3.24
C THR A 113 -6.76 -4.82 2.52
N LYS A 114 -7.03 -4.35 1.30
CA LYS A 114 -8.14 -4.82 0.47
C LYS A 114 -8.04 -6.31 0.16
N LEU A 115 -6.88 -6.75 -0.35
CA LEU A 115 -6.64 -8.15 -0.69
C LEU A 115 -6.80 -9.07 0.54
N ARG A 116 -6.27 -8.64 1.68
CA ARG A 116 -6.41 -9.37 2.94
C ARG A 116 -7.85 -9.51 3.37
N THR A 117 -8.63 -8.44 3.28
CA THR A 117 -10.05 -8.46 3.67
C THR A 117 -10.87 -9.33 2.75
N VAL A 118 -10.65 -9.26 1.43
CA VAL A 118 -11.30 -10.17 0.47
C VAL A 118 -10.94 -11.62 0.75
N SER A 119 -9.68 -11.91 1.06
CA SER A 119 -9.24 -13.25 1.44
C SER A 119 -9.96 -13.77 2.69
N LEU A 120 -10.13 -12.93 3.71
CA LEU A 120 -10.88 -13.27 4.92
C LEU A 120 -12.38 -13.50 4.64
N GLN A 121 -13.00 -12.68 3.80
CA GLN A 121 -14.39 -12.87 3.39
C GLN A 121 -14.60 -14.18 2.63
N LEU A 122 -13.70 -14.51 1.69
CA LEU A 122 -13.74 -15.78 0.98
C LEU A 122 -13.55 -16.97 1.92
N GLN A 123 -12.68 -16.84 2.92
CA GLN A 123 -12.50 -17.87 3.94
C GLN A 123 -13.76 -18.05 4.80
N ALA A 124 -14.40 -16.95 5.21
CA ALA A 124 -15.66 -16.99 5.94
C ALA A 124 -16.76 -17.67 5.12
N LEU A 125 -16.92 -17.31 3.84
CA LEU A 125 -17.90 -17.95 2.94
C LEU A 125 -17.64 -19.44 2.75
N ARG A 126 -16.37 -19.85 2.62
CA ARG A 126 -16.00 -21.28 2.53
C ARG A 126 -16.35 -22.03 3.82
N THR A 127 -16.15 -21.39 4.97
CA THR A 127 -16.49 -21.99 6.28
C THR A 127 -18.00 -22.14 6.41
N GLN A 128 -18.79 -21.12 6.04
CA GLN A 128 -20.25 -21.20 6.02
C GLN A 128 -20.75 -22.29 5.06
N ALA A 129 -20.19 -22.37 3.84
CA ALA A 129 -20.55 -23.40 2.88
C ALA A 129 -20.26 -24.81 3.40
N LYS A 130 -19.13 -25.02 4.09
CA LYS A 130 -18.82 -26.29 4.76
C LYS A 130 -19.79 -26.60 5.91
N GLN A 131 -20.20 -25.60 6.70
CA GLN A 131 -21.20 -25.78 7.76
C GLN A 131 -22.56 -26.19 7.20
N VAL A 132 -22.99 -25.57 6.08
CA VAL A 132 -24.21 -25.94 5.38
C VAL A 132 -24.12 -27.35 4.81
N GLN A 133 -22.96 -27.79 4.31
CA GLN A 133 -22.79 -29.18 3.84
C GLN A 133 -22.69 -30.22 4.98
N ASN A 134 -22.15 -29.84 6.14
CA ASN A 134 -22.03 -30.69 7.32
C ASN A 134 -23.15 -30.49 8.33
N GLY A 135 -23.93 -29.42 8.18
CA GLY A 135 -25.10 -29.14 9.01
C GLY A 135 -26.25 -29.99 8.57
N VAL A 136 -26.72 -30.81 9.50
CA VAL A 136 -28.06 -31.35 9.52
C VAL A 136 -29.00 -30.27 8.98
N ILE A 137 -29.69 -30.59 7.87
CA ILE A 137 -30.83 -29.80 7.42
C ILE A 137 -31.83 -29.88 8.55
N GLU A 138 -31.89 -28.88 9.43
CA GLU A 138 -33.04 -28.66 10.30
C GLU A 138 -34.21 -28.23 9.40
N THR A 139 -34.74 -29.16 8.63
CA THR A 139 -36.09 -29.04 8.14
C THR A 139 -36.99 -29.18 9.36
N GLN A 140 -37.77 -28.16 9.68
CA GLN A 140 -38.95 -28.29 10.54
C GLN A 140 -39.82 -29.39 9.99
N GLY A 141 -39.67 -30.59 10.47
CA GLY A 141 -40.44 -31.73 10.02
C GLY A 141 -39.66 -33.02 10.20
N THR A 142 -39.88 -33.66 11.34
CA THR A 142 -39.55 -35.07 11.61
C THR A 142 -38.06 -35.37 11.71
N VAL A 143 -37.58 -35.45 12.93
CA VAL A 143 -36.28 -36.06 13.29
C VAL A 143 -36.29 -37.49 12.73
N ILE A 144 -35.64 -37.68 11.58
CA ILE A 144 -35.29 -39.02 11.13
C ILE A 144 -34.17 -39.47 12.05
N GLY A 145 -34.50 -40.34 12.97
CA GLY A 145 -33.59 -40.81 13.99
C GLY A 145 -32.33 -41.44 13.44
N ASN A 146 -31.33 -41.49 14.27
CA ASN A 146 -30.05 -42.09 14.00
C ASN A 146 -30.24 -43.46 13.29
N ARG A 147 -29.31 -43.82 12.35
CA ARG A 147 -29.31 -45.08 11.58
C ARG A 147 -29.74 -46.31 12.40
N ASN A 148 -29.40 -46.35 13.68
CA ASN A 148 -29.75 -47.42 14.60
C ASN A 148 -31.25 -47.44 14.97
N GLN A 149 -31.92 -46.29 14.98
CA GLN A 149 -33.39 -46.18 15.21
C GLN A 149 -34.18 -46.61 13.97
N ILE A 150 -33.68 -46.28 12.79
CA ILE A 150 -34.29 -46.72 11.52
C ILE A 150 -34.16 -48.24 11.40
N MET A 151 -33.02 -48.83 11.76
CA MET A 151 -32.81 -50.27 11.74
C MET A 151 -33.66 -51.01 12.80
N ALA A 152 -33.96 -50.37 13.92
CA ALA A 152 -34.84 -50.92 14.94
C ALA A 152 -36.34 -50.94 14.51
N SER A 153 -36.77 -49.89 13.79
CA SER A 153 -38.16 -49.81 13.30
C SER A 153 -38.44 -50.81 12.17
N ILE A 154 -37.45 -51.16 11.37
CA ILE A 154 -37.57 -52.16 10.28
C ILE A 154 -37.62 -53.61 10.82
N LYS A 155 -37.08 -53.85 12.02
CA LYS A 155 -37.07 -55.20 12.63
C LYS A 155 -38.38 -55.55 13.40
N GLN A 156 -39.26 -54.57 13.61
CA GLN A 156 -40.51 -54.75 14.34
C GLN A 156 -41.78 -54.78 13.42
N GLY A 157 -41.61 -54.72 12.13
CA GLY A 157 -42.66 -54.94 11.12
C GLY A 157 -42.38 -56.22 10.36
#